data_7be884fc9d9fead2ae08b58b78ba5a3e
#
_entry.id   7be884fc9d9fead2ae08b58b78ba5a3e
#
_cell.length_a   1.000
_cell.length_b   1.000
_cell.length_c   1.000
_cell.angle_alpha   90.00
_cell.angle_beta   90.00
_cell.angle_gamma   90.00
#
_symmetry.space_group_name_H-M   'P 1'
#
loop_
_entity.id
_entity.type
_entity.pdbx_description
1 polymer ?
#
loop_
_entity_poly.entity_id
_entity_poly.type
_entity_poly.pdbx_seq_one_letter_code
_entity_poly.pdbx_strand_id
1 'polypeptide(L)'
;MSISRRDFLKTTAALTPALIVPFTRAPTPAGEDFDYVIAGAGHNSLVCAAYLARAGNRVLVLEGSAMIGGGVKTAQVLLPGYKTDLCATVHGGINQNPMIRDNEIPLRDYGYETIEPDVVVHIPFLDGASFTVYRRDVARTAATIARVSKDDANTFTRLFASRQKIQAMAPAERARTREGVFWERIGNLSGYDAARQIWGSPHMRAANLSAGHFAGAPGSDPGTGNQAVSMMNHLNGRPIPKGGSGMLSVALGRYLEANNAVVLTGKPVARFMIEGGRCTGVECLDGSQYRGRKGVVSTIHPKNLIAMAPRELWGDALLDTVDIWQPEHAMFAFHFGSPSRRNTRLGTAARSAAAKRPSCSGPRAFFS
;
A
#
# COMPACT_ATOMS: atom_id res chain seq x y z
N MET A 1 -15.25 8.18 23.27
CA MET A 1 -14.27 9.22 23.61
C MET A 1 -13.59 9.66 22.33
N SER A 2 -13.85 10.87 21.83
CA SER A 2 -13.16 11.39 20.65
C SER A 2 -11.83 11.99 21.11
N ILE A 3 -10.73 11.38 20.69
CA ILE A 3 -9.37 11.93 20.93
C ILE A 3 -9.21 13.11 19.97
N SER A 4 -8.89 14.31 20.47
CA SER A 4 -8.67 15.46 19.61
C SER A 4 -7.42 15.26 18.75
N ARG A 5 -7.40 15.85 17.53
CA ARG A 5 -6.24 15.82 16.61
C ARG A 5 -4.96 16.31 17.30
N ARG A 6 -5.09 17.26 18.24
CA ARG A 6 -3.98 17.82 19.01
C ARG A 6 -3.39 16.82 20.01
N ASP A 7 -4.22 15.97 20.59
CA ASP A 7 -3.80 14.95 21.57
C ASP A 7 -3.20 13.74 20.87
N PHE A 8 -3.73 13.37 19.71
CA PHE A 8 -3.14 12.33 18.85
C PHE A 8 -1.72 12.71 18.40
N LEU A 9 -1.51 13.97 17.98
CA LEU A 9 -0.18 14.45 17.57
C LEU A 9 0.81 14.53 18.75
N LYS A 10 0.35 14.86 19.95
CA LYS A 10 1.19 14.86 21.16
C LYS A 10 1.61 13.44 21.57
N THR A 11 0.71 12.47 21.44
CA THR A 11 0.99 11.07 21.79
C THR A 11 1.98 10.42 20.81
N THR A 12 1.91 10.77 19.52
CA THR A 12 2.88 10.30 18.52
C THR A 12 4.27 10.94 18.65
N ALA A 13 4.36 12.16 19.15
CA ALA A 13 5.65 12.83 19.42
C ALA A 13 6.42 12.21 20.60
N ALA A 14 5.74 11.57 21.56
CA ALA A 14 6.35 10.96 22.73
C ALA A 14 6.95 9.56 22.51
N LEU A 15 6.72 8.93 21.34
CA LEU A 15 7.23 7.60 20.99
C LEU A 15 8.46 7.69 20.08
N THR A 16 9.46 8.51 20.43
CA THR A 16 10.70 8.61 19.67
C THR A 16 11.84 7.82 20.36
N PRO A 17 12.08 6.56 20.01
CA PRO A 17 13.38 5.95 20.25
C PRO A 17 14.26 6.16 19.01
N ALA A 18 15.51 6.51 19.28
CA ALA A 18 16.59 6.75 18.35
C ALA A 18 16.76 5.64 17.31
N LEU A 19 16.54 5.98 16.07
CA LEU A 19 17.06 5.46 14.79
C LEU A 19 16.12 5.78 13.63
N ILE A 20 15.47 6.91 13.74
CA ILE A 20 14.95 7.62 12.57
C ILE A 20 16.18 8.30 12.01
N VAL A 21 16.55 8.04 10.76
CA VAL A 21 17.45 8.93 10.05
C VAL A 21 16.65 10.21 9.87
N PRO A 22 16.87 11.26 10.67
CA PRO A 22 16.15 12.50 10.47
C PRO A 22 16.65 13.07 9.16
N PHE A 23 15.76 13.27 8.19
CA PHE A 23 16.02 14.20 7.11
C PHE A 23 15.94 15.59 7.71
N THR A 24 16.94 15.95 8.50
CA THR A 24 17.09 17.27 9.10
C THR A 24 18.24 17.95 8.41
N ARG A 25 17.93 18.66 7.35
CA ARG A 25 18.76 19.80 6.98
C ARG A 25 18.50 20.92 8.01
N ALA A 26 19.52 21.71 8.29
CA ALA A 26 19.38 22.95 9.08
C ALA A 26 18.15 23.75 8.61
N PRO A 27 17.44 24.46 9.51
CA PRO A 27 16.22 25.17 9.15
C PRO A 27 16.48 26.00 7.91
N THR A 28 15.69 25.78 6.87
CA THR A 28 15.72 26.60 5.67
C THR A 28 15.39 28.01 6.10
N PRO A 29 16.24 29.01 5.83
CA PRO A 29 15.93 30.39 6.20
C PRO A 29 14.56 30.78 5.66
N ALA A 30 13.74 31.44 6.49
CA ALA A 30 12.50 32.04 6.04
C ALA A 30 12.85 33.05 4.92
N GLY A 31 12.24 32.87 3.72
CA GLY A 31 12.49 33.74 2.56
C GLY A 31 13.19 33.02 1.38
N GLU A 32 13.56 31.75 1.46
CA GLU A 32 14.02 31.05 0.29
C GLU A 32 12.86 30.73 -0.68
N ASP A 33 13.01 31.11 -1.94
CA ASP A 33 12.04 30.83 -3.00
C ASP A 33 12.15 29.41 -3.54
N PHE A 34 11.06 28.67 -3.55
CA PHE A 34 10.93 27.37 -4.21
C PHE A 34 10.08 27.51 -5.47
N ASP A 35 10.33 26.66 -6.46
CA ASP A 35 9.44 26.53 -7.61
C ASP A 35 8.14 25.86 -7.18
N TYR A 36 8.27 24.76 -6.42
CA TYR A 36 7.14 24.01 -5.90
C TYR A 36 7.29 23.73 -4.41
N VAL A 37 6.17 23.86 -3.69
CA VAL A 37 6.03 23.41 -2.30
C VAL A 37 5.08 22.21 -2.28
N ILE A 38 5.49 21.12 -1.64
CA ILE A 38 4.71 19.88 -1.57
C ILE A 38 4.29 19.62 -0.13
N ALA A 39 2.99 19.60 0.12
CA ALA A 39 2.39 19.34 1.42
C ALA A 39 2.15 17.84 1.62
N GLY A 40 2.96 17.23 2.49
CA GLY A 40 3.04 15.81 2.77
C GLY A 40 4.24 15.15 2.07
N ALA A 41 4.93 14.22 2.78
CA ALA A 41 6.02 13.41 2.24
C ALA A 41 5.64 11.92 2.20
N GLY A 42 4.42 11.60 1.80
CA GLY A 42 4.04 10.26 1.41
C GLY A 42 4.82 9.81 0.17
N HIS A 43 4.89 8.51 -0.09
CA HIS A 43 5.65 7.99 -1.24
C HIS A 43 5.19 8.61 -2.57
N ASN A 44 3.90 8.91 -2.75
CA ASN A 44 3.41 9.57 -3.97
C ASN A 44 3.93 11.01 -4.10
N SER A 45 3.96 11.77 -3.00
CA SER A 45 4.56 13.11 -2.97
C SER A 45 6.04 13.06 -3.28
N LEU A 46 6.76 12.11 -2.70
CA LEU A 46 8.20 11.95 -2.92
C LEU A 46 8.52 11.62 -4.39
N VAL A 47 7.70 10.78 -5.04
CA VAL A 47 7.82 10.50 -6.48
C VAL A 47 7.56 11.76 -7.30
N CYS A 48 6.49 12.49 -7.02
CA CYS A 48 6.20 13.76 -7.69
C CYS A 48 7.37 14.76 -7.51
N ALA A 49 7.87 14.93 -6.29
CA ALA A 49 9.02 15.75 -5.98
C ALA A 49 10.26 15.35 -6.78
N ALA A 50 10.53 14.04 -6.90
CA ALA A 50 11.68 13.52 -7.64
C ALA A 50 11.62 13.89 -9.12
N TYR A 51 10.46 13.77 -9.76
CA TYR A 51 10.30 14.18 -11.15
C TYR A 51 10.39 15.69 -11.34
N LEU A 52 9.85 16.50 -10.42
CA LEU A 52 9.99 17.95 -10.45
C LEU A 52 11.44 18.38 -10.28
N ALA A 53 12.19 17.78 -9.34
CA ALA A 53 13.60 18.04 -9.14
C ALA A 53 14.43 17.62 -10.36
N ARG A 54 14.15 16.44 -10.94
CA ARG A 54 14.77 15.96 -12.20
C ARG A 54 14.56 16.95 -13.35
N ALA A 55 13.42 17.62 -13.40
CA ALA A 55 13.12 18.67 -14.37
C ALA A 55 13.78 20.00 -14.07
N GLY A 56 14.69 20.07 -13.08
CA GLY A 56 15.46 21.27 -12.73
C GLY A 56 14.72 22.24 -11.80
N ASN A 57 13.57 21.86 -11.26
CA ASN A 57 12.86 22.73 -10.32
C ASN A 57 13.45 22.63 -8.91
N ARG A 58 13.44 23.75 -8.20
CA ARG A 58 13.73 23.81 -6.77
C ARG A 58 12.49 23.43 -5.97
N VAL A 59 12.54 22.29 -5.26
CA VAL A 59 11.37 21.69 -4.62
C VAL A 59 11.54 21.65 -3.10
N LEU A 60 10.49 22.07 -2.37
CA LEU A 60 10.37 21.86 -0.93
C LEU A 60 9.29 20.83 -0.63
N VAL A 61 9.61 19.83 0.18
CA VAL A 61 8.65 18.85 0.68
C VAL A 61 8.50 19.01 2.18
N LEU A 62 7.27 19.13 2.65
CA LEU A 62 6.92 19.33 4.06
C LEU A 62 6.18 18.10 4.61
N GLU A 63 6.70 17.51 5.67
CA GLU A 63 6.09 16.35 6.35
C GLU A 63 5.73 16.70 7.79
N GLY A 64 4.49 16.42 8.17
CA GLY A 64 3.99 16.70 9.52
C GLY A 64 4.56 15.78 10.60
N SER A 65 4.94 14.55 10.25
CA SER A 65 5.54 13.60 11.19
C SER A 65 7.07 13.68 11.19
N ALA A 66 7.71 12.94 12.10
CA ALA A 66 9.17 12.85 12.15
C ALA A 66 9.75 11.95 11.04
N MET A 67 8.90 11.21 10.29
CA MET A 67 9.31 10.25 9.27
C MET A 67 8.58 10.49 7.96
N ILE A 68 9.33 10.54 6.85
CA ILE A 68 8.77 10.52 5.50
C ILE A 68 8.22 9.14 5.12
N GLY A 69 7.40 9.06 4.06
CA GLY A 69 6.98 7.82 3.42
C GLY A 69 5.48 7.52 3.50
N GLY A 70 4.70 8.21 4.33
CA GLY A 70 3.26 7.92 4.47
C GLY A 70 3.00 6.48 4.91
N GLY A 71 2.35 5.66 4.06
CA GLY A 71 2.16 4.23 4.29
C GLY A 71 3.37 3.34 4.00
N VAL A 72 4.48 3.91 3.51
CA VAL A 72 5.72 3.19 3.16
C VAL A 72 6.80 3.57 4.15
N LYS A 73 6.71 2.99 5.35
CA LYS A 73 7.58 3.28 6.51
C LYS A 73 8.06 2.00 7.18
N THR A 74 9.33 1.99 7.59
CA THR A 74 9.93 0.91 8.40
C THR A 74 10.55 1.55 9.63
N ALA A 75 10.22 1.05 10.82
CA ALA A 75 10.72 1.59 12.09
C ALA A 75 10.98 0.50 13.13
N GLN A 76 11.70 0.85 14.18
CA GLN A 76 11.97 -0.01 15.33
C GLN A 76 10.95 0.30 16.44
N VAL A 77 9.70 -0.14 16.26
CA VAL A 77 8.59 0.21 17.17
C VAL A 77 8.39 -0.82 18.31
N LEU A 78 9.01 -1.99 18.22
CA LEU A 78 8.86 -3.06 19.22
C LEU A 78 10.07 -3.13 20.14
N LEU A 79 11.23 -3.41 19.55
CA LEU A 79 12.49 -3.61 20.28
C LEU A 79 13.63 -2.95 19.48
N PRO A 80 14.63 -2.36 20.14
CA PRO A 80 15.83 -1.85 19.50
C PRO A 80 16.49 -2.94 18.63
N GLY A 81 16.92 -2.58 17.42
CA GLY A 81 17.51 -3.50 16.47
C GLY A 81 16.52 -4.26 15.57
N TYR A 82 15.23 -4.31 15.91
CA TYR A 82 14.20 -5.01 15.14
C TYR A 82 13.37 -4.04 14.31
N LYS A 83 13.59 -4.05 13.00
CA LYS A 83 12.85 -3.25 12.05
C LYS A 83 11.51 -3.91 11.70
N THR A 84 10.46 -3.10 11.65
CA THR A 84 9.09 -3.53 11.31
C THR A 84 8.51 -2.58 10.29
N ASP A 85 7.90 -3.11 9.24
CA ASP A 85 7.12 -2.34 8.29
C ASP A 85 5.77 -1.96 8.93
N LEU A 86 5.46 -0.67 8.94
CA LEU A 86 4.30 -0.15 9.67
C LEU A 86 2.98 -0.35 8.91
N CYS A 87 3.03 -0.43 7.57
CA CYS A 87 1.87 -0.64 6.72
C CYS A 87 2.24 -1.47 5.49
N ALA A 88 2.81 -0.88 4.44
CA ALA A 88 3.24 -1.60 3.26
C ALA A 88 4.48 -2.46 3.56
N THR A 89 4.48 -3.73 3.08
CA THR A 89 5.59 -4.66 3.26
C THR A 89 6.18 -5.09 1.92
N VAL A 90 5.34 -5.27 0.91
CA VAL A 90 5.74 -5.73 -0.42
C VAL A 90 5.39 -4.68 -1.47
N HIS A 91 6.23 -4.55 -2.48
CA HIS A 91 6.09 -3.55 -3.54
C HIS A 91 5.71 -4.21 -4.87
N GLY A 92 4.54 -4.88 -4.89
CA GLY A 92 4.12 -5.77 -5.98
C GLY A 92 4.04 -5.14 -7.38
N GLY A 93 3.76 -3.85 -7.49
CA GLY A 93 3.61 -3.16 -8.78
C GLY A 93 4.77 -2.22 -9.14
N ILE A 94 5.65 -1.93 -8.20
CA ILE A 94 6.61 -0.84 -8.35
C ILE A 94 7.63 -1.08 -9.46
N ASN A 95 8.05 -2.34 -9.66
CA ASN A 95 9.02 -2.69 -10.70
C ASN A 95 8.46 -2.53 -12.14
N GLN A 96 7.15 -2.34 -12.27
CA GLN A 96 6.48 -2.02 -13.53
C GLN A 96 6.39 -0.49 -13.77
N ASN A 97 6.59 0.30 -12.73
CA ASN A 97 6.57 1.76 -12.85
C ASN A 97 7.79 2.22 -13.66
N PRO A 98 7.62 3.11 -14.66
CA PRO A 98 8.73 3.65 -15.47
C PRO A 98 9.88 4.19 -14.64
N MET A 99 9.60 4.79 -13.51
CA MET A 99 10.60 5.29 -12.56
C MET A 99 11.67 4.24 -12.22
N ILE A 100 11.24 2.97 -12.00
CA ILE A 100 12.12 1.86 -11.66
C ILE A 100 12.50 1.06 -12.92
N ARG A 101 11.50 0.70 -13.74
CA ARG A 101 11.68 -0.15 -14.92
C ARG A 101 12.67 0.45 -15.91
N ASP A 102 12.50 1.74 -16.19
CA ASP A 102 13.28 2.47 -17.20
C ASP A 102 14.41 3.30 -16.57
N ASN A 103 14.62 3.12 -15.25
CA ASN A 103 15.63 3.83 -14.45
C ASN A 103 15.52 5.36 -14.58
N GLU A 104 14.31 5.88 -14.69
CA GLU A 104 14.09 7.33 -14.81
C GLU A 104 14.54 8.10 -13.57
N ILE A 105 14.44 7.49 -12.40
CA ILE A 105 15.02 7.92 -11.13
C ILE A 105 15.91 6.77 -10.64
N PRO A 106 17.23 6.93 -10.53
CA PRO A 106 18.18 5.84 -10.25
C PRO A 106 18.20 5.46 -8.77
N LEU A 107 17.07 4.98 -8.23
CA LEU A 107 16.89 4.72 -6.80
C LEU A 107 17.85 3.66 -6.24
N ARG A 108 18.43 2.80 -7.08
CA ARG A 108 19.45 1.83 -6.65
C ARG A 108 20.70 2.53 -6.13
N ASP A 109 21.09 3.64 -6.76
CA ASP A 109 22.26 4.43 -6.36
C ASP A 109 22.04 5.11 -5.00
N TYR A 110 20.77 5.24 -4.60
CA TYR A 110 20.35 5.80 -3.32
C TYR A 110 19.93 4.74 -2.28
N GLY A 111 20.15 3.45 -2.60
CA GLY A 111 20.00 2.34 -1.66
C GLY A 111 18.66 1.61 -1.71
N TYR A 112 17.85 1.78 -2.76
CA TYR A 112 16.64 0.99 -2.96
C TYR A 112 16.95 -0.29 -3.74
N GLU A 113 16.91 -1.42 -3.05
CA GLU A 113 17.03 -2.75 -3.64
C GLU A 113 15.89 -3.63 -3.20
N THR A 114 15.49 -4.57 -4.05
CA THR A 114 14.44 -5.56 -3.75
C THR A 114 14.95 -6.99 -3.83
N ILE A 115 14.36 -7.84 -3.00
CA ILE A 115 14.46 -9.29 -3.05
C ILE A 115 13.19 -9.81 -3.71
N GLU A 116 13.32 -10.72 -4.66
CA GLU A 116 12.20 -11.40 -5.30
C GLU A 116 12.19 -12.88 -4.90
N PRO A 117 11.43 -13.27 -3.86
CA PRO A 117 11.34 -14.66 -3.45
C PRO A 117 10.71 -15.54 -4.53
N ASP A 118 11.21 -16.77 -4.69
CA ASP A 118 10.60 -17.79 -5.55
C ASP A 118 9.22 -18.22 -5.02
N VAL A 119 9.14 -18.46 -3.71
CA VAL A 119 7.86 -18.66 -3.01
C VAL A 119 7.24 -17.31 -2.72
N VAL A 120 6.13 -17.00 -3.39
CA VAL A 120 5.45 -15.70 -3.25
C VAL A 120 4.42 -15.74 -2.12
N VAL A 121 3.62 -16.80 -2.08
CA VAL A 121 2.60 -17.02 -1.05
C VAL A 121 2.53 -18.50 -0.74
N HIS A 122 2.43 -18.85 0.54
CA HIS A 122 2.05 -20.16 1.03
C HIS A 122 0.79 -20.04 1.87
N ILE A 123 -0.24 -20.84 1.54
CA ILE A 123 -1.55 -20.75 2.18
C ILE A 123 -1.83 -22.07 2.89
N PRO A 124 -1.71 -22.14 4.22
CA PRO A 124 -2.14 -23.26 5.04
C PRO A 124 -3.62 -23.13 5.38
N PHE A 125 -4.31 -24.26 5.49
CA PHE A 125 -5.68 -24.35 5.95
C PHE A 125 -5.77 -25.13 7.28
N LEU A 126 -6.85 -24.92 8.01
CA LEU A 126 -7.05 -25.53 9.34
C LEU A 126 -7.17 -27.05 9.32
N ASP A 127 -7.58 -27.62 8.19
CA ASP A 127 -7.68 -29.06 7.97
C ASP A 127 -6.33 -29.72 7.60
N GLY A 128 -5.26 -28.91 7.52
CA GLY A 128 -3.91 -29.36 7.17
C GLY A 128 -3.61 -29.34 5.67
N ALA A 129 -4.59 -29.03 4.83
CA ALA A 129 -4.34 -28.76 3.42
C ALA A 129 -3.51 -27.50 3.24
N SER A 130 -2.79 -27.39 2.14
CA SER A 130 -2.06 -26.17 1.79
C SER A 130 -1.69 -26.16 0.31
N PHE A 131 -1.49 -24.95 -0.23
CA PHE A 131 -0.84 -24.80 -1.53
C PHE A 131 0.10 -23.60 -1.54
N THR A 132 0.97 -23.55 -2.55
CA THR A 132 2.01 -22.53 -2.69
C THR A 132 1.93 -21.91 -4.07
N VAL A 133 2.04 -20.58 -4.11
CA VAL A 133 2.16 -19.81 -5.36
C VAL A 133 3.64 -19.49 -5.57
N TYR A 134 4.17 -19.89 -6.73
CA TYR A 134 5.54 -19.66 -7.15
C TYR A 134 5.61 -18.53 -8.18
N ARG A 135 6.67 -17.72 -8.10
CA ARG A 135 6.89 -16.59 -8.99
C ARG A 135 7.08 -17.07 -10.43
N ARG A 136 6.21 -16.60 -11.34
CA ARG A 136 6.24 -16.87 -12.78
C ARG A 136 6.20 -18.37 -13.16
N ASP A 137 5.80 -19.22 -12.22
CA ASP A 137 5.74 -20.67 -12.45
C ASP A 137 4.31 -21.19 -12.23
N VAL A 138 3.54 -21.14 -13.33
CA VAL A 138 2.15 -21.59 -13.36
C VAL A 138 2.05 -23.09 -13.13
N ALA A 139 2.94 -23.88 -13.75
CA ALA A 139 2.90 -25.33 -13.67
C ALA A 139 3.18 -25.83 -12.25
N ARG A 140 4.21 -25.31 -11.62
CA ARG A 140 4.56 -25.65 -10.23
C ARG A 140 3.50 -25.17 -9.24
N THR A 141 2.91 -24.00 -9.47
CA THR A 141 1.77 -23.52 -8.68
C THR A 141 0.57 -24.44 -8.83
N ALA A 142 0.17 -24.78 -10.05
CA ALA A 142 -0.93 -25.71 -10.32
C ALA A 142 -0.71 -27.11 -9.69
N ALA A 143 0.52 -27.61 -9.72
CA ALA A 143 0.87 -28.88 -9.07
C ALA A 143 0.64 -28.85 -7.55
N THR A 144 0.83 -27.69 -6.89
CA THR A 144 0.50 -27.56 -5.46
C THR A 144 -0.99 -27.41 -5.22
N ILE A 145 -1.72 -26.69 -6.09
CA ILE A 145 -3.18 -26.58 -6.04
C ILE A 145 -3.83 -27.96 -6.24
N ALA A 146 -3.27 -28.82 -7.11
CA ALA A 146 -3.78 -30.17 -7.37
C ALA A 146 -3.78 -31.09 -6.13
N ARG A 147 -2.98 -30.78 -5.10
CA ARG A 147 -3.02 -31.48 -3.81
C ARG A 147 -4.29 -31.18 -3.02
N VAL A 148 -4.92 -30.06 -3.30
CA VAL A 148 -6.18 -29.61 -2.70
C VAL A 148 -7.35 -29.98 -3.62
N SER A 149 -7.24 -29.69 -4.91
CA SER A 149 -8.26 -29.98 -5.93
C SER A 149 -7.63 -30.05 -7.32
N LYS A 150 -7.71 -31.22 -7.97
CA LYS A 150 -7.22 -31.41 -9.34
C LYS A 150 -8.00 -30.54 -10.35
N ASP A 151 -9.31 -30.43 -10.18
CA ASP A 151 -10.17 -29.67 -11.07
C ASP A 151 -9.89 -28.17 -10.97
N ASP A 152 -9.64 -27.67 -9.76
CA ASP A 152 -9.26 -26.27 -9.57
C ASP A 152 -7.86 -25.98 -10.10
N ALA A 153 -6.92 -26.91 -10.06
CA ALA A 153 -5.61 -26.76 -10.70
C ALA A 153 -5.72 -26.62 -12.22
N ASN A 154 -6.57 -27.43 -12.85
CA ASN A 154 -6.87 -27.33 -14.28
C ASN A 154 -7.56 -26.00 -14.61
N THR A 155 -8.52 -25.58 -13.79
CA THR A 155 -9.21 -24.30 -13.91
C THR A 155 -8.24 -23.14 -13.76
N PHE A 156 -7.34 -23.18 -12.78
CA PHE A 156 -6.31 -22.17 -12.58
C PHE A 156 -5.43 -21.97 -13.84
N THR A 157 -4.92 -23.07 -14.38
CA THR A 157 -4.06 -23.04 -15.58
C THR A 157 -4.80 -22.48 -16.79
N ARG A 158 -6.02 -22.95 -17.03
CA ARG A 158 -6.87 -22.49 -18.14
C ARG A 158 -7.22 -21.00 -18.03
N LEU A 159 -7.62 -20.55 -16.86
CA LEU A 159 -7.98 -19.15 -16.64
C LEU A 159 -6.77 -18.24 -16.70
N PHE A 160 -5.61 -18.68 -16.24
CA PHE A 160 -4.39 -17.89 -16.37
C PHE A 160 -4.02 -17.66 -17.84
N ALA A 161 -4.04 -18.72 -18.66
CA ALA A 161 -3.79 -18.61 -20.10
C ALA A 161 -4.83 -17.71 -20.81
N SER A 162 -6.11 -17.86 -20.47
CA SER A 162 -7.18 -16.99 -20.98
C SER A 162 -6.95 -15.53 -20.62
N ARG A 163 -6.58 -15.25 -19.37
CA ARG A 163 -6.31 -13.90 -18.89
C ARG A 163 -5.14 -13.25 -19.63
N GLN A 164 -4.04 -13.98 -19.83
CA GLN A 164 -2.91 -13.48 -20.62
C GLN A 164 -3.31 -13.14 -22.05
N LYS A 165 -4.10 -14.02 -22.68
CA LYS A 165 -4.60 -13.79 -24.04
C LYS A 165 -5.39 -12.50 -24.14
N ILE A 166 -6.36 -12.27 -23.24
CA ILE A 166 -7.19 -11.06 -23.30
C ILE A 166 -6.43 -9.78 -22.91
N GLN A 167 -5.42 -9.87 -22.04
CA GLN A 167 -4.60 -8.72 -21.68
C GLN A 167 -3.74 -8.21 -22.84
N ALA A 168 -3.40 -9.09 -23.79
CA ALA A 168 -2.66 -8.73 -24.99
C ALA A 168 -3.54 -8.10 -26.08
N MET A 169 -4.88 -8.15 -25.95
CA MET A 169 -5.82 -7.62 -26.94
C MET A 169 -6.16 -6.16 -26.68
N ALA A 170 -6.45 -5.41 -27.76
CA ALA A 170 -7.05 -4.09 -27.63
C ALA A 170 -8.45 -4.17 -26.99
N PRO A 171 -8.91 -3.14 -26.25
CA PRO A 171 -10.22 -3.17 -25.59
C PRO A 171 -11.40 -3.49 -26.51
N ALA A 172 -11.43 -2.91 -27.70
CA ALA A 172 -12.50 -3.14 -28.69
C ALA A 172 -12.50 -4.58 -29.27
N GLU A 173 -11.32 -5.19 -29.42
CA GLU A 173 -11.18 -6.58 -29.83
C GLU A 173 -11.60 -7.52 -28.69
N ARG A 174 -11.16 -7.23 -27.47
CA ARG A 174 -11.50 -8.00 -26.27
C ARG A 174 -13.00 -8.15 -26.09
N ALA A 175 -13.76 -7.06 -26.23
CA ALA A 175 -15.22 -7.05 -26.08
C ALA A 175 -15.97 -7.97 -27.07
N ARG A 176 -15.32 -8.37 -28.18
CA ARG A 176 -15.91 -9.25 -29.23
C ARG A 176 -15.54 -10.73 -29.04
N THR A 177 -14.72 -11.08 -28.07
CA THR A 177 -14.30 -12.46 -27.84
C THR A 177 -15.11 -13.11 -26.71
N ARG A 178 -15.27 -14.44 -26.76
CA ARG A 178 -15.93 -15.20 -25.68
C ARG A 178 -15.17 -15.05 -24.36
N GLU A 179 -13.84 -15.08 -24.40
CA GLU A 179 -12.99 -14.88 -23.23
C GLU A 179 -13.16 -13.47 -22.65
N GLY A 180 -13.20 -12.44 -23.48
CA GLY A 180 -13.40 -11.06 -23.04
C GLY A 180 -14.74 -10.86 -22.36
N VAL A 181 -15.82 -11.37 -22.97
CA VAL A 181 -17.17 -11.34 -22.39
C VAL A 181 -17.22 -12.12 -21.07
N PHE A 182 -16.54 -13.27 -20.97
CA PHE A 182 -16.43 -14.01 -19.72
C PHE A 182 -15.77 -13.18 -18.61
N TRP A 183 -14.63 -12.54 -18.91
CA TRP A 183 -13.89 -11.76 -17.91
C TRP A 183 -14.64 -10.49 -17.50
N GLU A 184 -15.35 -9.84 -18.44
CA GLU A 184 -16.21 -8.72 -18.12
C GLU A 184 -17.36 -9.14 -17.19
N ARG A 185 -18.05 -10.23 -17.53
CA ARG A 185 -19.11 -10.78 -16.67
C ARG A 185 -18.60 -11.13 -15.30
N ILE A 186 -17.44 -11.81 -15.17
CA ILE A 186 -16.83 -12.12 -13.90
C ILE A 186 -16.52 -10.84 -13.11
N GLY A 187 -15.95 -9.82 -13.77
CA GLY A 187 -15.61 -8.55 -13.15
C GLY A 187 -16.80 -7.83 -12.53
N ASN A 188 -17.97 -7.92 -13.19
CA ASN A 188 -19.22 -7.26 -12.76
C ASN A 188 -19.94 -7.99 -11.60
N LEU A 189 -19.63 -9.26 -11.35
CA LEU A 189 -20.18 -10.01 -10.22
C LEU A 189 -19.60 -9.52 -8.88
N SER A 190 -20.21 -9.95 -7.78
CA SER A 190 -19.56 -9.95 -6.48
C SER A 190 -18.40 -10.94 -6.47
N GLY A 191 -17.36 -10.67 -5.67
CA GLY A 191 -16.25 -11.61 -5.48
C GLY A 191 -16.71 -12.99 -5.03
N TYR A 192 -17.72 -13.02 -4.15
CA TYR A 192 -18.31 -14.27 -3.65
C TYR A 192 -19.00 -15.07 -4.75
N ASP A 193 -19.79 -14.43 -5.61
CA ASP A 193 -20.49 -15.13 -6.68
C ASP A 193 -19.53 -15.58 -7.79
N ALA A 194 -18.58 -14.73 -8.13
CA ALA A 194 -17.51 -15.10 -9.06
C ALA A 194 -16.68 -16.29 -8.53
N ALA A 195 -16.31 -16.29 -7.25
CA ALA A 195 -15.57 -17.40 -6.65
C ALA A 195 -16.35 -18.70 -6.65
N ARG A 196 -17.68 -18.66 -6.39
CA ARG A 196 -18.55 -19.84 -6.48
C ARG A 196 -18.67 -20.39 -7.90
N GLN A 197 -18.69 -19.52 -8.90
CA GLN A 197 -18.77 -19.94 -10.31
C GLN A 197 -17.44 -20.50 -10.84
N ILE A 198 -16.32 -20.01 -10.33
CA ILE A 198 -14.99 -20.39 -10.82
C ILE A 198 -14.44 -21.63 -10.11
N TRP A 199 -14.51 -21.68 -8.78
CA TRP A 199 -13.79 -22.65 -7.97
C TRP A 199 -14.71 -23.71 -7.35
N GLY A 200 -14.36 -24.97 -7.55
CA GLY A 200 -15.06 -26.10 -6.95
C GLY A 200 -14.76 -26.25 -5.46
N SER A 201 -13.49 -26.09 -5.05
CA SER A 201 -13.11 -26.29 -3.65
C SER A 201 -13.32 -25.04 -2.79
N PRO A 202 -13.69 -25.21 -1.51
CA PRO A 202 -13.79 -24.10 -0.56
C PRO A 202 -12.42 -23.45 -0.30
N HIS A 203 -11.32 -24.21 -0.38
CA HIS A 203 -9.96 -23.71 -0.20
C HIS A 203 -9.59 -22.65 -1.24
N MET A 204 -9.85 -22.93 -2.53
CA MET A 204 -9.56 -21.98 -3.60
C MET A 204 -10.45 -20.73 -3.51
N ARG A 205 -11.72 -20.88 -3.13
CA ARG A 205 -12.60 -19.74 -2.87
C ARG A 205 -12.05 -18.87 -1.74
N ALA A 206 -11.76 -19.46 -0.58
CA ALA A 206 -11.26 -18.75 0.58
C ALA A 206 -9.92 -18.06 0.31
N ALA A 207 -8.96 -18.73 -0.34
CA ALA A 207 -7.66 -18.18 -0.66
C ALA A 207 -7.75 -16.94 -1.57
N ASN A 208 -8.53 -17.01 -2.64
CA ASN A 208 -8.68 -15.91 -3.58
C ASN A 208 -9.42 -14.72 -2.94
N LEU A 209 -10.51 -14.96 -2.23
CA LEU A 209 -11.28 -13.91 -1.55
C LEU A 209 -10.48 -13.26 -0.43
N SER A 210 -9.74 -14.03 0.36
CA SER A 210 -8.85 -13.49 1.41
C SER A 210 -7.80 -12.54 0.82
N ALA A 211 -7.17 -12.91 -0.30
CA ALA A 211 -6.20 -12.03 -0.96
C ALA A 211 -6.87 -10.82 -1.62
N GLY A 212 -8.09 -10.98 -2.14
CA GLY A 212 -8.89 -9.91 -2.72
C GLY A 212 -9.31 -8.86 -1.68
N HIS A 213 -9.53 -9.29 -0.45
CA HIS A 213 -9.95 -8.41 0.65
C HIS A 213 -8.96 -7.27 0.95
N PHE A 214 -7.66 -7.52 0.72
CA PHE A 214 -6.63 -6.47 0.80
C PHE A 214 -6.75 -5.37 -0.28
N ALA A 215 -7.62 -5.56 -1.27
CA ALA A 215 -7.91 -4.53 -2.28
C ALA A 215 -8.84 -3.40 -1.78
N GLY A 216 -9.38 -3.52 -0.56
CA GLY A 216 -10.13 -2.46 0.11
C GLY A 216 -11.63 -2.44 -0.18
N ALA A 217 -12.17 -3.38 -1.00
CA ALA A 217 -13.59 -3.51 -1.24
C ALA A 217 -14.12 -4.85 -0.69
N PRO A 218 -15.34 -4.90 -0.09
CA PRO A 218 -15.94 -6.14 0.35
C PRO A 218 -16.18 -7.09 -0.84
N GLY A 219 -15.86 -8.37 -0.66
CA GLY A 219 -16.13 -9.38 -1.67
C GLY A 219 -17.62 -9.64 -1.95
N SER A 220 -18.50 -9.07 -1.13
CA SER A 220 -19.96 -9.08 -1.33
C SER A 220 -20.45 -8.10 -2.39
N ASP A 221 -19.67 -7.06 -2.67
CA ASP A 221 -20.13 -5.96 -3.51
C ASP A 221 -20.06 -6.30 -4.99
N PRO A 222 -21.05 -5.85 -5.80
CA PRO A 222 -20.98 -5.92 -7.25
C PRO A 222 -19.72 -5.21 -7.78
N GLY A 223 -19.14 -5.74 -8.86
CA GLY A 223 -17.92 -5.19 -9.43
C GLY A 223 -16.62 -5.65 -8.77
N THR A 224 -16.70 -6.50 -7.74
CA THR A 224 -15.53 -7.04 -7.03
C THR A 224 -15.10 -8.44 -7.53
N GLY A 225 -15.71 -8.94 -8.59
CA GLY A 225 -15.54 -10.31 -9.09
C GLY A 225 -14.10 -10.70 -9.43
N ASN A 226 -13.24 -9.73 -9.77
CA ASN A 226 -11.82 -9.96 -9.99
C ASN A 226 -11.08 -10.45 -8.72
N GLN A 227 -11.65 -10.27 -7.52
CA GLN A 227 -11.10 -10.82 -6.28
C GLN A 227 -11.10 -12.36 -6.32
N ALA A 228 -12.03 -12.98 -7.03
CA ALA A 228 -12.11 -14.43 -7.17
C ALA A 228 -10.89 -15.08 -7.86
N VAL A 229 -10.03 -14.29 -8.49
CA VAL A 229 -8.80 -14.75 -9.18
C VAL A 229 -7.54 -14.03 -8.69
N SER A 230 -7.59 -13.44 -7.50
CA SER A 230 -6.50 -12.62 -6.95
C SER A 230 -5.19 -13.40 -6.76
N MET A 231 -5.24 -14.72 -6.53
CA MET A 231 -4.05 -15.57 -6.44
C MET A 231 -3.21 -15.57 -7.73
N MET A 232 -3.82 -15.34 -8.89
CA MET A 232 -3.10 -15.25 -10.15
C MET A 232 -2.20 -14.01 -10.22
N ASN A 233 -2.56 -12.93 -9.51
CA ASN A 233 -1.74 -11.71 -9.47
C ASN A 233 -0.40 -11.97 -8.75
N HIS A 234 -0.35 -12.93 -7.84
CA HIS A 234 0.86 -13.28 -7.11
C HIS A 234 1.92 -13.95 -7.99
N LEU A 235 1.54 -14.54 -9.14
CA LEU A 235 2.50 -15.07 -10.10
C LEU A 235 3.46 -14.01 -10.65
N ASN A 236 3.09 -12.73 -10.63
CA ASN A 236 3.97 -11.65 -11.03
C ASN A 236 5.12 -11.37 -10.03
N GLY A 237 5.12 -12.06 -8.89
CA GLY A 237 6.04 -11.84 -7.79
C GLY A 237 5.59 -10.75 -6.82
N ARG A 238 6.24 -10.71 -5.69
CA ARG A 238 6.04 -9.72 -4.63
C ARG A 238 7.40 -9.24 -4.13
N PRO A 239 8.02 -8.27 -4.80
CA PRO A 239 9.31 -7.73 -4.39
C PRO A 239 9.26 -7.21 -2.96
N ILE A 240 10.26 -7.58 -2.17
CA ILE A 240 10.43 -7.16 -0.77
C ILE A 240 11.65 -6.24 -0.72
N PRO A 241 11.54 -4.98 -0.31
CA PRO A 241 12.69 -4.10 -0.19
C PRO A 241 13.67 -4.59 0.88
N LYS A 242 14.96 -4.64 0.54
CA LYS A 242 16.03 -4.92 1.52
C LYS A 242 16.07 -3.82 2.56
N GLY A 243 15.99 -4.20 3.83
CA GLY A 243 15.97 -3.24 4.94
C GLY A 243 14.58 -2.71 5.30
N GLY A 244 13.54 -3.21 4.61
CA GLY A 244 12.14 -2.89 4.83
C GLY A 244 11.56 -1.93 3.79
N SER A 245 10.25 -1.84 3.78
CA SER A 245 9.44 -1.05 2.83
C SER A 245 9.84 0.43 2.81
N GLY A 246 10.18 1.01 3.96
CA GLY A 246 10.63 2.40 4.09
C GLY A 246 11.87 2.77 3.28
N MET A 247 12.63 1.79 2.79
CA MET A 247 13.82 2.05 1.96
C MET A 247 13.49 2.74 0.64
N LEU A 248 12.28 2.58 0.10
CA LEU A 248 11.81 3.37 -1.04
C LEU A 248 11.77 4.86 -0.71
N SER A 249 11.15 5.20 0.41
CA SER A 249 11.02 6.60 0.85
C SER A 249 12.37 7.20 1.21
N VAL A 250 13.26 6.42 1.84
CA VAL A 250 14.63 6.85 2.16
C VAL A 250 15.43 7.12 0.88
N ALA A 251 15.35 6.24 -0.11
CA ALA A 251 16.05 6.42 -1.38
C ALA A 251 15.54 7.65 -2.15
N LEU A 252 14.21 7.85 -2.19
CA LEU A 252 13.62 9.05 -2.77
C LEU A 252 14.07 10.32 -2.05
N GLY A 253 14.10 10.31 -0.71
CA GLY A 253 14.58 11.44 0.08
C GLY A 253 16.05 11.77 -0.23
N ARG A 254 16.93 10.77 -0.28
CA ARG A 254 18.34 10.95 -0.65
C ARG A 254 18.51 11.47 -2.08
N TYR A 255 17.70 10.96 -3.01
CA TYR A 255 17.69 11.48 -4.37
C TYR A 255 17.31 12.96 -4.40
N LEU A 256 16.28 13.36 -3.66
CA LEU A 256 15.83 14.74 -3.57
C LEU A 256 16.92 15.66 -3.01
N GLU A 257 17.57 15.27 -1.92
CA GLU A 257 18.69 16.03 -1.32
C GLU A 257 19.86 16.20 -2.31
N ALA A 258 20.19 15.16 -3.08
CA ALA A 258 21.23 15.19 -4.09
C ALA A 258 20.85 16.05 -5.32
N ASN A 259 19.58 16.35 -5.53
CA ASN A 259 19.05 17.11 -6.67
C ASN A 259 18.42 18.47 -6.24
N ASN A 260 19.04 19.15 -5.28
CA ASN A 260 18.69 20.49 -4.81
C ASN A 260 17.25 20.66 -4.28
N ALA A 261 16.60 19.58 -3.90
CA ALA A 261 15.34 19.63 -3.19
C ALA A 261 15.57 19.64 -1.67
N VAL A 262 14.62 20.18 -0.94
CA VAL A 262 14.63 20.23 0.53
C VAL A 262 13.49 19.41 1.07
N VAL A 263 13.76 18.55 2.05
CA VAL A 263 12.73 17.78 2.75
C VAL A 263 12.77 18.15 4.23
N LEU A 264 11.68 18.69 4.75
CA LEU A 264 11.54 19.08 6.15
C LEU A 264 10.49 18.18 6.83
N THR A 265 10.88 17.55 7.93
CA THR A 265 9.99 16.79 8.82
C THR A 265 9.59 17.63 10.04
N GLY A 266 8.51 17.23 10.74
CA GLY A 266 7.98 18.00 11.86
C GLY A 266 7.36 19.33 11.44
N LYS A 267 6.95 19.45 10.17
CA LYS A 267 6.34 20.63 9.57
C LYS A 267 4.91 20.35 9.09
N PRO A 268 3.96 20.17 10.01
CA PRO A 268 2.58 19.95 9.62
C PRO A 268 1.97 21.20 8.98
N VAL A 269 1.54 21.07 7.74
CA VAL A 269 0.85 22.16 7.02
C VAL A 269 -0.53 22.37 7.66
N ALA A 270 -0.83 23.62 8.00
CA ALA A 270 -2.07 24.04 8.64
C ALA A 270 -3.09 24.55 7.63
N ARG A 271 -2.64 25.37 6.67
CA ARG A 271 -3.50 25.99 5.65
C ARG A 271 -2.74 26.35 4.38
N PHE A 272 -3.48 26.54 3.30
CA PHE A 272 -2.96 27.11 2.06
C PHE A 272 -3.04 28.64 2.09
N MET A 273 -2.04 29.27 1.52
CA MET A 273 -1.99 30.71 1.32
C MET A 273 -2.61 31.04 -0.04
N ILE A 274 -3.71 31.77 -0.05
CA ILE A 274 -4.45 32.11 -1.27
C ILE A 274 -4.35 33.62 -1.49
N GLU A 275 -3.87 34.01 -2.65
CA GLU A 275 -3.74 35.40 -3.07
C GLU A 275 -4.28 35.55 -4.50
N GLY A 276 -5.24 36.43 -4.72
CA GLY A 276 -5.84 36.65 -6.03
C GLY A 276 -6.45 35.38 -6.65
N GLY A 277 -7.04 34.48 -5.83
CA GLY A 277 -7.62 33.22 -6.28
C GLY A 277 -6.60 32.13 -6.62
N ARG A 278 -5.30 32.34 -6.35
CA ARG A 278 -4.22 31.35 -6.55
C ARG A 278 -3.65 30.88 -5.23
N CYS A 279 -3.33 29.59 -5.15
CA CYS A 279 -2.52 29.06 -4.07
C CYS A 279 -1.04 29.46 -4.30
N THR A 280 -0.51 30.31 -3.42
CA THR A 280 0.85 30.85 -3.52
C THR A 280 1.83 30.18 -2.57
N GLY A 281 1.33 29.37 -1.63
CA GLY A 281 2.15 28.73 -0.63
C GLY A 281 1.34 28.01 0.45
N VAL A 282 2.05 27.65 1.51
CA VAL A 282 1.47 27.01 2.69
C VAL A 282 1.95 27.67 3.97
N GLU A 283 1.13 27.59 5.01
CA GLU A 283 1.51 27.94 6.38
C GLU A 283 1.46 26.67 7.24
N CYS A 284 2.51 26.44 8.03
CA CYS A 284 2.60 25.34 8.96
C CYS A 284 2.01 25.69 10.34
N LEU A 285 1.77 24.68 11.18
CA LEU A 285 1.22 24.86 12.54
C LEU A 285 2.13 25.69 13.46
N ASP A 286 3.42 25.75 13.18
CA ASP A 286 4.40 26.58 13.91
C ASP A 286 4.47 28.04 13.41
N GLY A 287 3.59 28.42 12.47
CA GLY A 287 3.54 29.75 11.86
C GLY A 287 4.55 29.96 10.72
N SER A 288 5.43 29.01 10.43
CA SER A 288 6.34 29.12 9.29
C SER A 288 5.58 29.09 7.98
N GLN A 289 5.97 29.95 7.02
CA GLN A 289 5.34 30.08 5.72
C GLN A 289 6.35 29.74 4.62
N TYR A 290 5.88 29.02 3.59
CA TYR A 290 6.69 28.63 2.44
C TYR A 290 5.92 28.92 1.15
N ARG A 291 6.59 29.60 0.21
CA ARG A 291 6.00 30.00 -1.07
C ARG A 291 6.51 29.14 -2.22
N GLY A 292 5.60 28.78 -3.12
CA GLY A 292 5.89 28.08 -4.37
C GLY A 292 5.59 28.97 -5.57
N ARG A 293 6.62 29.43 -6.28
CA ARG A 293 6.47 30.35 -7.42
C ARG A 293 5.63 29.79 -8.55
N LYS A 294 5.78 28.48 -8.80
CA LYS A 294 5.05 27.77 -9.86
C LYS A 294 3.79 27.05 -9.35
N GLY A 295 3.80 26.63 -8.08
CA GLY A 295 2.62 26.02 -7.50
C GLY A 295 2.86 25.27 -6.17
N VAL A 296 1.73 24.81 -5.63
CA VAL A 296 1.68 23.95 -4.44
C VAL A 296 1.06 22.63 -4.83
N VAL A 297 1.69 21.52 -4.42
CA VAL A 297 1.16 20.16 -4.59
C VAL A 297 0.77 19.62 -3.24
N SER A 298 -0.37 18.95 -3.14
CA SER A 298 -0.81 18.31 -1.91
C SER A 298 -1.22 16.87 -2.15
N THR A 299 -0.80 15.97 -1.27
CA THR A 299 -1.31 14.61 -1.17
C THR A 299 -2.00 14.36 0.17
N ILE A 300 -2.39 15.45 0.84
CA ILE A 300 -3.21 15.39 2.05
C ILE A 300 -4.58 14.82 1.67
N HIS A 301 -5.09 13.95 2.53
CA HIS A 301 -6.37 13.31 2.30
C HIS A 301 -7.49 14.33 2.03
N PRO A 302 -8.35 14.15 1.00
CA PRO A 302 -9.32 15.17 0.57
C PRO A 302 -10.20 15.73 1.69
N LYS A 303 -10.68 14.90 2.61
CA LYS A 303 -11.47 15.37 3.78
C LYS A 303 -10.72 16.32 4.71
N ASN A 304 -9.40 16.25 4.76
CA ASN A 304 -8.58 17.21 5.51
C ASN A 304 -8.20 18.41 4.64
N LEU A 305 -7.98 18.16 3.35
CA LEU A 305 -7.57 19.15 2.37
C LEU A 305 -8.58 20.30 2.24
N ILE A 306 -9.88 19.96 2.13
CA ILE A 306 -10.96 20.96 1.98
C ILE A 306 -11.10 21.91 3.17
N ALA A 307 -10.56 21.54 4.34
CA ALA A 307 -10.53 22.40 5.52
C ALA A 307 -9.33 23.36 5.56
N MET A 308 -8.41 23.29 4.57
CA MET A 308 -7.15 24.04 4.57
C MET A 308 -7.21 25.31 3.71
N ALA A 309 -8.32 25.57 3.04
CA ALA A 309 -8.61 26.79 2.29
C ALA A 309 -10.10 27.11 2.39
N PRO A 310 -10.53 28.34 2.07
CA PRO A 310 -11.94 28.71 2.01
C PRO A 310 -12.76 27.77 1.12
N ARG A 311 -13.93 27.37 1.63
CA ARG A 311 -14.77 26.33 1.00
C ARG A 311 -15.18 26.67 -0.43
N GLU A 312 -15.44 27.95 -0.69
CA GLU A 312 -15.86 28.48 -1.99
C GLU A 312 -14.82 28.33 -3.10
N LEU A 313 -13.57 28.07 -2.75
CA LEU A 313 -12.48 27.89 -3.72
C LEU A 313 -12.37 26.48 -4.29
N TRP A 314 -13.05 25.49 -3.67
CA TRP A 314 -12.94 24.10 -4.08
C TRP A 314 -13.90 23.70 -5.19
N GLY A 315 -15.00 24.44 -5.37
CA GLY A 315 -16.10 24.12 -6.27
C GLY A 315 -17.00 22.99 -5.76
N ASP A 316 -18.29 23.09 -6.07
CA ASP A 316 -19.33 22.22 -5.54
C ASP A 316 -19.09 20.74 -5.89
N ALA A 317 -18.69 20.42 -7.12
CA ALA A 317 -18.46 19.05 -7.57
C ALA A 317 -17.38 18.31 -6.75
N LEU A 318 -16.30 19.01 -6.34
CA LEU A 318 -15.30 18.41 -5.46
C LEU A 318 -15.84 18.23 -4.05
N LEU A 319 -16.53 19.24 -3.53
CA LEU A 319 -17.09 19.20 -2.19
C LEU A 319 -18.12 18.09 -2.04
N ASP A 320 -19.03 17.95 -3.00
CA ASP A 320 -20.03 16.86 -3.02
C ASP A 320 -19.36 15.50 -3.07
N THR A 321 -18.33 15.34 -3.92
CA THR A 321 -17.56 14.08 -4.01
C THR A 321 -16.88 13.73 -2.69
N VAL A 322 -16.31 14.72 -2.00
CA VAL A 322 -15.64 14.50 -0.70
C VAL A 322 -16.65 14.20 0.40
N ASP A 323 -17.82 14.84 0.36
CA ASP A 323 -18.89 14.66 1.37
C ASP A 323 -19.51 13.26 1.28
N ILE A 324 -19.77 12.74 0.07
CA ILE A 324 -20.31 11.39 -0.13
C ILE A 324 -19.28 10.28 0.06
N TRP A 325 -17.98 10.58 -0.05
CA TRP A 325 -16.93 9.57 0.11
C TRP A 325 -16.86 9.05 1.54
N GLN A 326 -16.96 7.74 1.71
CA GLN A 326 -16.87 7.05 3.00
C GLN A 326 -15.67 6.09 2.98
N PRO A 327 -14.84 6.04 4.06
CA PRO A 327 -13.87 4.96 4.22
C PRO A 327 -14.64 3.69 4.61
N GLU A 328 -14.56 2.65 3.78
CA GLU A 328 -15.30 1.40 4.04
C GLU A 328 -14.57 0.50 5.03
N HIS A 329 -13.26 0.38 4.88
CA HIS A 329 -12.45 -0.56 5.67
C HIS A 329 -11.20 0.10 6.24
N ALA A 330 -10.89 -0.26 7.49
CA ALA A 330 -9.63 0.04 8.13
C ALA A 330 -8.82 -1.24 8.33
N MET A 331 -7.54 -1.20 7.98
CA MET A 331 -6.62 -2.28 8.32
C MET A 331 -6.06 -2.04 9.72
N PHE A 332 -6.16 -3.05 10.57
CA PHE A 332 -5.52 -3.06 11.88
C PHE A 332 -4.41 -4.11 11.89
N ALA A 333 -3.19 -3.70 12.19
CA ALA A 333 -2.03 -4.58 12.21
C ALA A 333 -1.46 -4.70 13.62
N PHE A 334 -1.22 -5.94 14.05
CA PHE A 334 -0.47 -6.25 15.27
C PHE A 334 0.95 -6.64 14.91
N HIS A 335 1.92 -6.06 15.59
CA HIS A 335 3.33 -6.42 15.46
C HIS A 335 3.80 -7.14 16.72
N PHE A 336 4.42 -8.32 16.54
CA PHE A 336 4.91 -9.13 17.62
C PHE A 336 6.41 -9.37 17.47
N GLY A 337 7.16 -9.18 18.55
CA GLY A 337 8.55 -9.63 18.66
C GLY A 337 8.58 -11.05 19.24
N SER A 338 9.30 -11.97 18.60
CA SER A 338 9.54 -13.32 19.15
C SER A 338 11.02 -13.47 19.50
N PRO A 339 11.37 -13.95 20.72
CA PRO A 339 12.77 -14.14 21.12
C PRO A 339 13.46 -15.29 20.37
N SER A 340 12.69 -16.13 19.66
CA SER A 340 13.22 -17.23 18.86
C SER A 340 12.66 -17.22 17.46
N ARG A 341 13.45 -17.67 16.48
CA ARG A 341 12.91 -18.02 15.16
C ARG A 341 11.89 -19.13 15.36
N ARG A 342 10.62 -18.86 15.07
CA ARG A 342 9.65 -19.93 14.90
C ARG A 342 10.10 -20.76 13.70
N ASN A 343 10.61 -21.98 13.95
CA ASN A 343 10.70 -22.99 12.91
C ASN A 343 9.26 -23.34 12.55
N THR A 344 8.67 -22.66 11.59
CA THR A 344 7.45 -23.07 10.94
C THR A 344 7.78 -24.29 10.07
N ARG A 345 8.01 -25.45 10.67
CA ARG A 345 7.71 -26.72 10.01
C ARG A 345 6.20 -26.80 9.93
N LEU A 346 5.67 -26.22 8.85
CA LEU A 346 4.28 -26.32 8.44
C LEU A 346 3.96 -27.81 8.24
N GLY A 347 3.39 -28.44 9.22
CA GLY A 347 3.05 -29.87 9.22
C GLY A 347 2.96 -30.49 10.63
N THR A 348 3.70 -29.98 11.59
CA THR A 348 3.66 -30.53 12.97
C THR A 348 2.82 -29.69 13.93
N ALA A 349 2.66 -28.39 13.69
CA ALA A 349 1.85 -27.53 14.56
C ALA A 349 0.34 -27.81 14.46
N ALA A 350 -0.18 -28.17 13.28
CA ALA A 350 -1.58 -28.52 13.11
C ALA A 350 -1.96 -29.84 13.82
N ARG A 351 -1.04 -30.80 13.87
CA ARG A 351 -1.25 -32.08 14.60
C ARG A 351 -1.22 -31.91 16.12
N SER A 352 -0.40 -30.96 16.64
CA SER A 352 -0.32 -30.67 18.07
C SER A 352 -1.54 -29.89 18.59
N ALA A 353 -2.11 -28.98 17.77
CA ALA A 353 -3.31 -28.23 18.15
C ALA A 353 -4.59 -29.09 18.15
N ALA A 354 -4.68 -30.10 17.28
CA ALA A 354 -5.78 -31.06 17.27
C ALA A 354 -5.75 -32.03 18.47
N ALA A 355 -4.55 -32.32 19.00
CA ALA A 355 -4.37 -33.23 20.12
C ALA A 355 -4.57 -32.59 21.51
N LYS A 356 -4.67 -31.26 21.60
CA LYS A 356 -4.88 -30.51 22.86
C LYS A 356 -6.09 -29.59 22.75
N ARG A 357 -7.28 -30.16 22.63
CA ARG A 357 -8.51 -29.45 22.99
C ARG A 357 -8.76 -29.66 24.48
N PRO A 358 -8.61 -28.67 25.36
CA PRO A 358 -9.23 -28.69 26.66
C PRO A 358 -10.74 -28.61 26.44
N SER A 359 -11.48 -29.46 27.09
CA SER A 359 -12.94 -29.34 27.25
C SER A 359 -13.24 -28.04 28.01
N CYS A 360 -13.48 -26.96 27.31
CA CYS A 360 -14.00 -25.73 27.91
C CYS A 360 -15.52 -25.83 28.00
N SER A 361 -15.98 -26.31 29.14
CA SER A 361 -17.30 -26.00 29.69
C SER A 361 -17.17 -24.67 30.46
N GLY A 362 -17.46 -23.55 29.79
CA GLY A 362 -17.53 -22.22 30.40
C GLY A 362 -18.44 -21.29 29.56
N PRO A 363 -19.17 -20.35 30.19
CA PRO A 363 -20.26 -19.63 29.54
C PRO A 363 -19.77 -18.66 28.47
N ARG A 364 -20.51 -18.62 27.38
CA ARG A 364 -20.35 -17.70 26.26
C ARG A 364 -20.57 -16.28 26.75
N ALA A 365 -19.57 -15.42 26.69
CA ALA A 365 -19.74 -13.98 26.77
C ALA A 365 -20.10 -13.44 25.38
N PHE A 366 -21.28 -12.84 25.29
CA PHE A 366 -21.73 -12.09 24.15
C PHE A 366 -21.05 -10.72 24.16
N PHE A 367 -20.47 -10.31 23.06
CA PHE A 367 -20.23 -8.91 22.78
C PHE A 367 -21.43 -8.36 22.02
N SER A 368 -22.12 -7.42 22.64
CA SER A 368 -23.04 -6.47 22.02
C SER A 368 -22.28 -5.25 21.50
#